data_8f21d25c1481ea00ace43ff35baaa94d
#
_entry.id   8f21d25c1481ea00ace43ff35baaa94d
#
_cell.length_a   1.000
_cell.length_b   1.000
_cell.length_c   1.000
_cell.angle_alpha   90.00
_cell.angle_beta   90.00
_cell.angle_gamma   90.00
#
_symmetry.space_group_name_H-M   'P 1'
#
loop_
_entity.id
_entity.type
_entity.pdbx_description
1 polymer ?
#
loop_
_entity_poly.entity_id
_entity_poly.type
_entity_poly.pdbx_seq_one_letter_code
_entity_poly.pdbx_strand_id
1 'polypeptide(L)'
;LETDVWPVASGDYAIGNDASPVAVLIVGRGAVDVPPELFCIKGILKTENIGLEKVIANIVSNPAIRVLVLCGKEEYGHFPGAAIRGLMDHGVDEHRRIQGTRSAIPFLCDLPMEAIERFREQLEVVDIMDGSPAQEMQAYDPIYEFDEENRNRLLAKLTELSHKKFEPFPGKAVLVRSKALAGDGGKIAKQLHLASDDFISPMLRLPSDGLNTGMGMILVSEEFGVVLEPLQGRLLTVPSVELALRLRSYLMGV
;
A
#
# COMPACT_ATOMS: atom_id res chain seq x y z
N LEU A 1 20.19 23.39 -9.85
CA LEU A 1 19.07 23.27 -8.91
C LEU A 1 17.92 22.71 -9.73
N GLU A 2 17.74 21.37 -9.70
CA GLU A 2 16.53 20.75 -10.22
C GLU A 2 15.36 21.26 -9.38
N THR A 3 14.47 22.00 -9.99
CA THR A 3 13.17 22.32 -9.42
C THR A 3 12.44 21.01 -9.24
N ASP A 4 12.21 20.63 -8.00
CA ASP A 4 11.41 19.44 -7.67
C ASP A 4 10.02 19.61 -8.28
N VAL A 5 9.79 19.01 -9.42
CA VAL A 5 8.49 19.04 -10.11
C VAL A 5 7.59 18.05 -9.37
N TRP A 6 6.47 18.55 -8.87
CA TRP A 6 5.43 17.70 -8.33
C TRP A 6 4.62 17.05 -9.48
N PRO A 7 4.25 15.76 -9.38
CA PRO A 7 4.46 14.76 -8.32
C PRO A 7 5.91 14.26 -8.25
N VAL A 8 6.38 13.89 -7.03
CA VAL A 8 7.79 13.50 -6.77
C VAL A 8 8.07 12.03 -7.04
N ALA A 9 7.04 11.17 -7.04
CA ALA A 9 7.15 9.75 -7.33
C ALA A 9 6.39 9.40 -8.60
N SER A 10 6.99 8.59 -9.47
CA SER A 10 6.37 8.09 -10.71
C SER A 10 5.30 7.03 -10.44
N GLY A 11 4.27 6.96 -11.28
CA GLY A 11 3.18 5.98 -11.15
C GLY A 11 2.12 6.14 -12.22
N ASP A 12 1.08 5.31 -12.13
CA ASP A 12 -0.09 5.36 -13.00
C ASP A 12 -1.08 6.39 -12.45
N TYR A 13 -0.90 7.66 -12.82
CA TYR A 13 -1.77 8.74 -12.36
C TYR A 13 -2.04 9.78 -13.46
N ALA A 14 -3.08 10.56 -13.26
CA ALA A 14 -3.40 11.76 -14.01
C ALA A 14 -3.41 12.97 -13.07
N ILE A 15 -2.94 14.09 -13.56
CA ILE A 15 -3.03 15.39 -12.88
C ILE A 15 -4.26 16.12 -13.41
N GLY A 16 -5.06 16.65 -12.50
CA GLY A 16 -6.21 17.49 -12.80
C GLY A 16 -5.96 18.94 -12.41
N ASN A 17 -6.86 19.51 -11.62
CA ASN A 17 -6.79 20.87 -11.12
C ASN A 17 -5.86 20.93 -9.90
N ASP A 18 -4.73 21.62 -10.02
CA ASP A 18 -3.73 21.78 -8.96
C ASP A 18 -4.25 22.57 -7.73
N ALA A 19 -5.32 23.34 -7.91
CA ALA A 19 -6.00 24.03 -6.80
C ALA A 19 -7.01 23.13 -6.05
N SER A 20 -7.32 21.93 -6.56
CA SER A 20 -8.22 21.01 -5.87
C SER A 20 -7.55 20.38 -4.65
N PRO A 21 -8.21 20.34 -3.48
CA PRO A 21 -7.69 19.67 -2.30
C PRO A 21 -7.87 18.14 -2.31
N VAL A 22 -8.41 17.58 -3.38
CA VAL A 22 -8.84 16.19 -3.46
C VAL A 22 -7.88 15.35 -4.27
N ALA A 23 -7.39 14.27 -3.66
CA ALA A 23 -6.75 13.16 -4.37
C ALA A 23 -7.76 12.00 -4.52
N VAL A 24 -7.79 11.38 -5.69
CA VAL A 24 -8.61 10.19 -5.96
C VAL A 24 -7.72 8.98 -6.11
N LEU A 25 -7.96 7.95 -5.34
CA LEU A 25 -7.20 6.71 -5.37
C LEU A 25 -8.09 5.53 -5.72
N ILE A 26 -7.88 4.99 -6.91
CA ILE A 26 -8.54 3.80 -7.40
C ILE A 26 -7.79 2.59 -6.86
N VAL A 27 -8.40 1.86 -5.96
CA VAL A 27 -7.85 0.63 -5.39
C VAL A 27 -8.09 -0.53 -6.36
N GLY A 28 -7.06 -1.35 -6.56
CA GLY A 28 -7.11 -2.49 -7.48
C GLY A 28 -6.87 -2.12 -8.95
N ARG A 29 -7.58 -2.76 -9.87
CA ARG A 29 -7.34 -2.68 -11.33
C ARG A 29 -8.45 -1.98 -12.10
N GLY A 30 -9.17 -1.11 -11.45
CA GLY A 30 -10.24 -0.35 -12.09
C GLY A 30 -9.76 0.85 -12.88
N ALA A 31 -10.59 1.32 -13.78
CA ALA A 31 -10.44 2.61 -14.43
C ALA A 31 -11.78 3.37 -14.38
N VAL A 32 -11.75 4.64 -14.07
CA VAL A 32 -12.92 5.51 -14.09
C VAL A 32 -12.55 6.87 -14.67
N ASP A 33 -13.42 7.36 -15.55
CA ASP A 33 -13.30 8.71 -16.05
C ASP A 33 -13.89 9.70 -15.06
N VAL A 34 -13.08 10.69 -14.67
CA VAL A 34 -13.44 11.74 -13.71
C VAL A 34 -13.04 13.08 -14.32
N PRO A 35 -13.93 14.09 -14.32
CA PRO A 35 -13.61 15.43 -14.78
C PRO A 35 -12.39 15.99 -14.04
N PRO A 36 -11.37 16.50 -14.77
CA PRO A 36 -10.10 16.90 -14.16
C PRO A 36 -10.22 18.07 -13.18
N GLU A 37 -11.26 18.87 -13.25
CA GLU A 37 -11.56 19.95 -12.32
C GLU A 37 -11.93 19.47 -10.92
N LEU A 38 -12.32 18.20 -10.74
CA LEU A 38 -12.77 17.65 -9.46
C LEU A 38 -11.66 17.05 -8.60
N PHE A 39 -10.45 16.93 -9.12
CA PHE A 39 -9.33 16.34 -8.37
C PHE A 39 -8.00 17.04 -8.68
N CYS A 40 -7.05 16.98 -7.75
CA CYS A 40 -5.67 17.40 -7.97
C CYS A 40 -4.87 16.29 -8.66
N ILE A 41 -4.91 15.09 -8.11
CA ILE A 41 -4.26 13.89 -8.64
C ILE A 41 -5.22 12.70 -8.54
N LYS A 42 -5.27 11.89 -9.60
CA LYS A 42 -6.02 10.63 -9.64
C LYS A 42 -5.08 9.50 -10.03
N GLY A 43 -4.95 8.48 -9.19
CA GLY A 43 -4.02 7.37 -9.43
C GLY A 43 -4.63 6.01 -9.10
N ILE A 44 -3.86 4.96 -9.44
CA ILE A 44 -4.23 3.57 -9.19
C ILE A 44 -3.30 2.97 -8.14
N LEU A 45 -3.87 2.28 -7.16
CA LEU A 45 -3.14 1.57 -6.12
C LEU A 45 -3.36 0.06 -6.22
N LYS A 46 -2.31 -0.67 -6.59
CA LYS A 46 -2.36 -2.14 -6.75
C LYS A 46 -1.71 -2.87 -5.59
N THR A 47 -0.76 -2.22 -4.87
CA THR A 47 0.04 -2.87 -3.83
C THR A 47 0.09 -2.02 -2.57
N GLU A 48 0.09 -2.69 -1.43
CA GLU A 48 0.07 -2.15 -0.07
C GLU A 48 1.41 -1.62 0.43
N ASN A 49 2.46 -1.78 -0.36
CA ASN A 49 3.84 -1.40 -0.05
C ASN A 49 4.34 -0.31 -1.02
N ILE A 50 5.13 -0.65 -2.04
CA ILE A 50 5.76 0.29 -2.97
C ILE A 50 4.73 1.24 -3.61
N GLY A 51 3.55 0.73 -3.97
CA GLY A 51 2.47 1.56 -4.52
C GLY A 51 2.01 2.59 -3.49
N LEU A 52 1.75 2.16 -2.25
CA LEU A 52 1.33 3.03 -1.18
C LEU A 52 2.41 4.05 -0.78
N GLU A 53 3.69 3.65 -0.77
CA GLU A 53 4.80 4.57 -0.55
C GLU A 53 4.85 5.72 -1.58
N LYS A 54 4.61 5.40 -2.85
CA LYS A 54 4.52 6.41 -3.92
C LYS A 54 3.33 7.35 -3.74
N VAL A 55 2.19 6.83 -3.32
CA VAL A 55 1.00 7.63 -2.99
C VAL A 55 1.31 8.58 -1.84
N ILE A 56 1.89 8.07 -0.76
CA ILE A 56 2.28 8.88 0.41
C ILE A 56 3.26 9.99 -0.02
N ALA A 57 4.32 9.63 -0.74
CA ALA A 57 5.32 10.60 -1.18
C ALA A 57 4.72 11.75 -2.01
N ASN A 58 3.83 11.44 -2.95
CA ASN A 58 3.18 12.43 -3.79
C ASN A 58 2.20 13.31 -2.99
N ILE A 59 1.51 12.76 -2.01
CA ILE A 59 0.55 13.53 -1.19
C ILE A 59 1.26 14.43 -0.20
N VAL A 60 2.24 13.94 0.56
CA VAL A 60 2.90 14.75 1.60
C VAL A 60 3.80 15.85 1.02
N SER A 61 4.17 15.73 -0.25
CA SER A 61 4.87 16.77 -1.02
C SER A 61 3.96 17.89 -1.53
N ASN A 62 2.64 17.76 -1.37
CA ASN A 62 1.67 18.78 -1.72
C ASN A 62 0.70 19.08 -0.56
N PRO A 63 0.98 20.09 0.28
CA PRO A 63 0.13 20.45 1.41
C PRO A 63 -1.29 20.90 1.05
N ALA A 64 -1.56 21.23 -0.22
CA ALA A 64 -2.91 21.59 -0.66
C ALA A 64 -3.85 20.38 -0.69
N ILE A 65 -3.32 19.14 -0.82
CA ILE A 65 -4.13 17.92 -0.79
C ILE A 65 -4.54 17.63 0.65
N ARG A 66 -5.86 17.63 0.89
CA ARG A 66 -6.45 17.49 2.21
C ARG A 66 -7.44 16.32 2.32
N VAL A 67 -7.90 15.81 1.19
CA VAL A 67 -8.86 14.72 1.13
C VAL A 67 -8.36 13.64 0.20
N LEU A 68 -8.40 12.39 0.65
CA LEU A 68 -8.14 11.20 -0.13
C LEU A 68 -9.42 10.41 -0.30
N VAL A 69 -9.96 10.37 -1.52
CA VAL A 69 -11.12 9.55 -1.86
C VAL A 69 -10.66 8.19 -2.33
N LEU A 70 -11.00 7.15 -1.56
CA LEU A 70 -10.77 5.75 -1.94
C LEU A 70 -11.99 5.23 -2.70
N CYS A 71 -11.78 4.68 -3.88
CA CYS A 71 -12.80 4.03 -4.68
C CYS A 71 -12.22 2.77 -5.34
N GLY A 72 -13.05 2.00 -6.04
CA GLY A 72 -12.63 0.73 -6.61
C GLY A 72 -12.87 -0.45 -5.68
N LYS A 73 -12.12 -1.52 -5.86
CA LYS A 73 -12.28 -2.78 -5.15
C LYS A 73 -10.92 -3.33 -4.73
N GLU A 74 -10.88 -4.05 -3.62
CA GLU A 74 -9.63 -4.65 -3.13
C GLU A 74 -8.99 -5.59 -4.16
N GLU A 75 -7.67 -5.54 -4.24
CA GLU A 75 -6.87 -6.53 -4.94
C GLU A 75 -6.60 -7.70 -3.99
N TYR A 76 -7.10 -8.88 -4.33
CA TYR A 76 -6.97 -10.06 -3.49
C TYR A 76 -5.49 -10.39 -3.19
N GLY A 77 -5.20 -10.69 -1.93
CA GLY A 77 -3.85 -10.96 -1.43
C GLY A 77 -3.06 -9.71 -1.05
N HIS A 78 -3.23 -8.61 -1.77
CA HIS A 78 -2.57 -7.33 -1.47
C HIS A 78 -3.37 -6.47 -0.50
N PHE A 79 -4.68 -6.40 -0.66
CA PHE A 79 -5.60 -5.60 0.17
C PHE A 79 -5.11 -4.17 0.43
N PRO A 80 -4.79 -3.39 -0.62
CA PRO A 80 -4.19 -2.07 -0.44
C PRO A 80 -5.13 -1.04 0.19
N GLY A 81 -6.44 -1.18 0.03
CA GLY A 81 -7.42 -0.36 0.75
C GLY A 81 -7.42 -0.66 2.25
N ALA A 82 -7.33 -1.95 2.64
CA ALA A 82 -7.19 -2.33 4.03
C ALA A 82 -5.88 -1.80 4.63
N ALA A 83 -4.80 -1.73 3.84
CA ALA A 83 -3.55 -1.13 4.28
C ALA A 83 -3.70 0.36 4.57
N ILE A 84 -4.41 1.12 3.72
CA ILE A 84 -4.67 2.54 3.99
C ILE A 84 -5.52 2.72 5.24
N ARG A 85 -6.61 1.95 5.40
CA ARG A 85 -7.43 2.01 6.63
C ARG A 85 -6.59 1.70 7.87
N GLY A 86 -5.83 0.60 7.85
CA GLY A 86 -4.95 0.22 8.95
C GLY A 86 -3.90 1.31 9.25
N LEU A 87 -3.31 1.90 8.23
CA LEU A 87 -2.36 3.00 8.37
C LEU A 87 -3.00 4.22 9.05
N MET A 88 -4.20 4.60 8.62
CA MET A 88 -4.90 5.77 9.19
C MET A 88 -5.32 5.52 10.64
N ASP A 89 -5.85 4.34 10.95
CA ASP A 89 -6.41 4.02 12.26
C ASP A 89 -5.32 3.69 13.30
N HIS A 90 -4.31 2.93 12.90
CA HIS A 90 -3.34 2.33 13.82
C HIS A 90 -1.89 2.75 13.58
N GLY A 91 -1.58 3.30 12.40
CA GLY A 91 -0.20 3.68 12.04
C GLY A 91 0.68 2.48 11.73
N VAL A 92 1.96 2.63 12.01
CA VAL A 92 2.99 1.60 11.80
C VAL A 92 3.72 1.28 13.11
N ASP A 93 4.30 0.09 13.19
CA ASP A 93 5.19 -0.28 14.29
C ASP A 93 6.64 0.23 14.07
N GLU A 94 7.53 -0.16 14.96
CA GLU A 94 8.97 0.16 14.91
C GLU A 94 9.68 -0.36 13.66
N HIS A 95 9.16 -1.41 13.05
CA HIS A 95 9.65 -1.98 11.79
C HIS A 95 8.94 -1.40 10.55
N ARG A 96 8.10 -0.36 10.73
CA ARG A 96 7.30 0.27 9.67
C ARG A 96 6.26 -0.64 9.03
N ARG A 97 5.85 -1.67 9.75
CA ARG A 97 4.72 -2.50 9.37
C ARG A 97 3.42 -1.81 9.73
N ILE A 98 2.53 -1.66 8.74
CA ILE A 98 1.17 -1.11 8.95
C ILE A 98 0.40 -2.06 9.88
N GLN A 99 -0.17 -1.50 10.94
CA GLN A 99 -0.94 -2.25 11.92
C GLN A 99 -2.42 -2.35 11.50
N GLY A 100 -3.12 -3.38 11.99
CA GLY A 100 -4.56 -3.54 11.74
C GLY A 100 -4.95 -3.91 10.29
N THR A 101 -3.99 -4.30 9.46
CA THR A 101 -4.26 -4.74 8.09
C THR A 101 -4.01 -6.24 7.90
N ARG A 102 -4.71 -6.82 6.93
CA ARG A 102 -4.52 -8.21 6.46
C ARG A 102 -3.70 -8.30 5.16
N SER A 103 -3.14 -7.19 4.72
CA SER A 103 -2.30 -7.13 3.52
C SER A 103 -1.09 -8.04 3.64
N ALA A 104 -0.60 -8.56 2.51
CA ALA A 104 0.47 -9.56 2.50
C ALA A 104 1.82 -8.99 2.94
N ILE A 105 2.19 -7.79 2.44
CA ILE A 105 3.50 -7.16 2.71
C ILE A 105 3.31 -5.69 3.09
N PRO A 106 2.70 -5.39 4.25
CA PRO A 106 2.29 -4.03 4.60
C PRO A 106 3.43 -3.23 5.24
N PHE A 107 4.58 -3.14 4.57
CA PHE A 107 5.75 -2.42 5.07
C PHE A 107 6.02 -1.15 4.26
N LEU A 108 6.30 -0.04 4.94
CA LEU A 108 6.64 1.27 4.36
C LEU A 108 8.14 1.57 4.58
N CYS A 109 9.01 0.71 4.05
CA CYS A 109 10.44 0.72 4.35
C CYS A 109 11.20 1.90 3.75
N ASP A 110 10.75 2.42 2.61
CA ASP A 110 11.43 3.48 1.86
C ASP A 110 11.00 4.90 2.26
N LEU A 111 10.07 5.01 3.22
CA LEU A 111 9.59 6.30 3.73
C LEU A 111 10.23 6.67 5.07
N PRO A 112 10.57 7.93 5.31
CA PRO A 112 10.86 8.40 6.66
C PRO A 112 9.58 8.43 7.51
N MET A 113 9.71 8.23 8.83
CA MET A 113 8.55 8.27 9.74
C MET A 113 7.78 9.59 9.65
N GLU A 114 8.49 10.71 9.48
CA GLU A 114 7.89 12.02 9.27
C GLU A 114 6.89 12.04 8.11
N ALA A 115 7.19 11.36 6.99
CA ALA A 115 6.28 11.28 5.84
C ALA A 115 5.05 10.44 6.15
N ILE A 116 5.21 9.36 6.91
CA ILE A 116 4.11 8.47 7.32
C ILE A 116 3.16 9.21 8.27
N GLU A 117 3.71 9.85 9.29
CA GLU A 117 2.94 10.64 10.27
C GLU A 117 2.25 11.82 9.58
N ARG A 118 2.98 12.53 8.72
CA ARG A 118 2.43 13.63 7.93
C ARG A 118 1.25 13.21 7.07
N PHE A 119 1.31 12.06 6.42
CA PHE A 119 0.22 11.52 5.62
C PHE A 119 -1.05 11.32 6.46
N ARG A 120 -0.91 10.76 7.66
CA ARG A 120 -2.02 10.53 8.60
C ARG A 120 -2.62 11.83 9.13
N GLU A 121 -1.81 12.83 9.40
CA GLU A 121 -2.25 14.12 9.93
C GLU A 121 -2.86 15.05 8.86
N GLN A 122 -2.33 14.96 7.63
CA GLN A 122 -2.71 15.84 6.55
C GLN A 122 -4.09 15.52 5.97
N LEU A 123 -4.53 14.28 5.98
CA LEU A 123 -5.65 13.81 5.19
C LEU A 123 -6.89 13.47 6.00
N GLU A 124 -8.03 13.86 5.44
CA GLU A 124 -9.31 13.20 5.65
C GLU A 124 -9.48 12.09 4.59
N VAL A 125 -9.73 10.86 5.01
CA VAL A 125 -9.97 9.75 4.07
C VAL A 125 -11.48 9.53 3.93
N VAL A 126 -11.95 9.59 2.69
CA VAL A 126 -13.33 9.29 2.30
C VAL A 126 -13.35 7.96 1.57
N ASP A 127 -13.80 6.93 2.26
CA ASP A 127 -13.85 5.57 1.74
C ASP A 127 -15.21 5.29 1.10
N ILE A 128 -15.22 5.14 -0.21
CA ILE A 128 -16.38 4.75 -1.02
C ILE A 128 -16.07 3.52 -1.88
N MET A 129 -15.16 2.69 -1.41
CA MET A 129 -14.82 1.44 -2.08
C MET A 129 -16.04 0.53 -2.21
N ASP A 130 -16.02 -0.33 -3.22
CA ASP A 130 -17.05 -1.31 -3.43
C ASP A 130 -16.77 -2.60 -2.66
N GLY A 131 -17.85 -3.20 -2.14
CA GLY A 131 -17.78 -4.44 -1.38
C GLY A 131 -17.55 -4.26 0.12
N SER A 132 -18.07 -5.21 0.89
CA SER A 132 -17.77 -5.34 2.30
C SER A 132 -16.49 -6.17 2.50
N PRO A 133 -15.78 -6.02 3.62
CA PRO A 133 -14.62 -6.85 3.94
C PRO A 133 -14.88 -8.36 3.91
N ALA A 134 -16.13 -8.78 4.08
CA ALA A 134 -16.54 -10.19 4.00
C ALA A 134 -16.71 -10.67 2.54
N GLN A 135 -17.11 -9.79 1.63
CA GLN A 135 -17.28 -10.10 0.20
C GLN A 135 -15.93 -10.11 -0.54
N GLU A 136 -14.95 -9.37 -0.04
CA GLU A 136 -13.59 -9.31 -0.58
C GLU A 136 -12.86 -10.66 -0.56
N MET A 137 -13.30 -11.60 0.27
CA MET A 137 -12.69 -12.95 0.37
C MET A 137 -13.24 -13.94 -0.66
N GLN A 138 -14.31 -13.65 -1.39
CA GLN A 138 -15.06 -14.66 -2.15
C GLN A 138 -14.92 -14.60 -3.67
N ALA A 139 -14.36 -13.53 -4.23
CA ALA A 139 -14.27 -13.41 -5.69
C ALA A 139 -12.92 -12.82 -6.11
N TYR A 140 -12.08 -13.63 -6.71
CA TYR A 140 -11.02 -13.15 -7.59
C TYR A 140 -11.69 -12.66 -8.87
N ASP A 141 -11.91 -11.36 -8.94
CA ASP A 141 -12.32 -10.68 -10.16
C ASP A 141 -11.08 -9.96 -10.71
N PRO A 142 -10.49 -10.44 -11.83
CA PRO A 142 -9.24 -9.90 -12.35
C PRO A 142 -9.38 -8.47 -12.89
N ILE A 143 -10.60 -8.02 -13.17
CA ILE A 143 -10.87 -6.69 -13.71
C ILE A 143 -12.11 -6.13 -13.01
N TYR A 144 -11.90 -5.06 -12.24
CA TYR A 144 -13.00 -4.28 -11.68
C TYR A 144 -13.43 -3.23 -12.69
N GLU A 145 -14.65 -3.33 -13.14
CA GLU A 145 -15.29 -2.30 -13.96
C GLU A 145 -16.19 -1.45 -13.06
N PHE A 146 -16.00 -0.13 -13.12
CA PHE A 146 -16.92 0.80 -12.46
C PHE A 146 -18.26 0.74 -13.19
N ASP A 147 -19.27 0.16 -12.55
CA ASP A 147 -20.64 0.26 -13.02
C ASP A 147 -21.17 1.70 -12.90
N GLU A 148 -22.34 1.94 -13.45
CA GLU A 148 -22.94 3.27 -13.46
C GLU A 148 -23.23 3.79 -12.04
N GLU A 149 -23.63 2.93 -11.12
CA GLU A 149 -23.93 3.29 -9.74
C GLU A 149 -22.65 3.73 -9.00
N ASN A 150 -21.59 2.95 -9.07
CA ASN A 150 -20.30 3.25 -8.43
C ASN A 150 -19.67 4.51 -9.03
N ARG A 151 -19.77 4.69 -10.34
CA ARG A 151 -19.33 5.91 -11.00
C ARG A 151 -20.11 7.13 -10.54
N ASN A 152 -21.44 7.05 -10.50
CA ASN A 152 -22.29 8.16 -10.06
C ASN A 152 -22.05 8.49 -8.58
N ARG A 153 -21.84 7.50 -7.72
CA ARG A 153 -21.48 7.68 -6.32
C ARG A 153 -20.15 8.44 -6.18
N LEU A 154 -19.14 8.06 -6.95
CA LEU A 154 -17.85 8.76 -6.96
C LEU A 154 -18.01 10.22 -7.42
N LEU A 155 -18.66 10.45 -8.55
CA LEU A 155 -18.86 11.80 -9.10
C LEU A 155 -19.65 12.70 -8.15
N ALA A 156 -20.71 12.17 -7.54
CA ALA A 156 -21.50 12.90 -6.55
C ALA A 156 -20.64 13.30 -5.33
N LYS A 157 -19.81 12.39 -4.83
CA LYS A 157 -18.90 12.68 -3.70
C LYS A 157 -17.85 13.72 -4.07
N LEU A 158 -17.24 13.63 -5.24
CA LEU A 158 -16.25 14.60 -5.69
C LEU A 158 -16.88 15.99 -5.90
N THR A 159 -18.09 16.05 -6.45
CA THR A 159 -18.85 17.30 -6.59
C THR A 159 -19.18 17.90 -5.22
N GLU A 160 -19.61 17.10 -4.25
CA GLU A 160 -19.82 17.57 -2.86
C GLU A 160 -18.53 18.18 -2.28
N LEU A 161 -17.40 17.50 -2.46
CA LEU A 161 -16.11 17.95 -1.94
C LEU A 161 -15.60 19.22 -2.64
N SER A 162 -15.89 19.40 -3.94
CA SER A 162 -15.49 20.62 -4.69
C SER A 162 -16.16 21.90 -4.18
N HIS A 163 -17.28 21.77 -3.47
CA HIS A 163 -17.97 22.92 -2.84
C HIS A 163 -17.48 23.21 -1.43
N LYS A 164 -16.64 22.35 -0.85
CA LYS A 164 -16.07 22.56 0.48
C LYS A 164 -14.76 23.34 0.38
N LYS A 165 -14.52 24.22 1.35
CA LYS A 165 -13.23 24.90 1.48
C LYS A 165 -12.33 24.09 2.39
N PHE A 166 -11.12 23.86 1.92
CA PHE A 166 -10.06 23.23 2.71
C PHE A 166 -8.86 24.18 2.70
N GLU A 167 -8.39 24.52 3.91
CA GLU A 167 -7.14 25.23 4.03
C GLU A 167 -5.97 24.26 3.80
N PRO A 168 -4.91 24.67 3.13
CA PRO A 168 -3.70 23.85 3.02
C PRO A 168 -3.22 23.42 4.41
N PHE A 169 -2.61 22.25 4.50
CA PHE A 169 -2.04 21.80 5.75
C PHE A 169 -0.96 22.79 6.25
N PRO A 170 -0.97 23.17 7.54
CA PRO A 170 -0.11 24.21 8.10
C PRO A 170 1.35 23.72 8.28
N GLY A 171 1.99 23.29 7.22
CA GLY A 171 3.36 22.79 7.25
C GLY A 171 3.98 22.81 5.86
N LYS A 172 5.32 22.76 5.81
CA LYS A 172 6.02 22.68 4.53
C LYS A 172 5.78 21.32 3.87
N ALA A 173 5.93 21.27 2.56
CA ALA A 173 5.98 20.02 1.82
C ALA A 173 7.07 19.09 2.37
N VAL A 174 6.74 17.80 2.55
CA VAL A 174 7.72 16.78 2.91
C VAL A 174 8.21 16.13 1.61
N LEU A 175 9.44 16.42 1.23
CA LEU A 175 10.03 15.88 0.01
C LEU A 175 10.72 14.55 0.30
N VAL A 176 10.08 13.48 -0.13
CA VAL A 176 10.65 12.13 -0.01
C VAL A 176 11.51 11.85 -1.24
N ARG A 177 12.83 11.84 -1.05
CA ARG A 177 13.80 11.49 -2.10
C ARG A 177 14.30 10.08 -1.86
N SER A 178 13.75 9.12 -2.57
CA SER A 178 14.25 7.73 -2.58
C SER A 178 14.44 7.27 -4.02
N LYS A 179 15.59 6.67 -4.31
CA LYS A 179 15.84 6.01 -5.61
C LYS A 179 14.84 4.88 -5.86
N ALA A 180 14.29 4.31 -4.82
CA ALA A 180 13.29 3.26 -4.87
C ALA A 180 11.94 3.78 -5.39
N LEU A 181 11.57 5.01 -5.04
CA LEU A 181 10.32 5.64 -5.50
C LEU A 181 10.41 6.15 -6.94
N ALA A 182 11.62 6.34 -7.46
CA ALA A 182 11.89 6.81 -8.82
C ALA A 182 11.96 5.69 -9.86
N GLY A 183 12.00 4.40 -9.47
CA GLY A 183 12.20 3.25 -10.36
C GLY A 183 11.19 2.12 -10.18
N ASP A 184 11.18 1.17 -11.12
CA ASP A 184 10.25 0.02 -11.14
C ASP A 184 10.64 -1.14 -10.21
N GLY A 185 11.63 -0.99 -9.38
CA GLY A 185 12.10 -2.04 -8.47
C GLY A 185 12.65 -1.44 -7.19
N GLY A 186 11.72 -1.10 -6.30
CA GLY A 186 12.07 -0.51 -5.02
C GLY A 186 12.97 -1.38 -4.14
N LYS A 187 13.56 -0.76 -3.14
CA LYS A 187 14.38 -1.41 -2.11
C LYS A 187 13.69 -2.59 -1.43
N ILE A 188 12.34 -2.64 -1.41
CA ILE A 188 11.60 -3.79 -0.86
C ILE A 188 11.95 -5.06 -1.63
N ALA A 189 11.97 -5.05 -2.97
CA ALA A 189 12.45 -6.21 -3.73
C ALA A 189 13.92 -6.49 -3.46
N LYS A 190 14.74 -5.45 -3.26
CA LYS A 190 16.15 -5.58 -2.85
C LYS A 190 16.30 -5.94 -1.37
N GLN A 191 15.47 -5.43 -0.48
CA GLN A 191 15.49 -5.78 0.94
C GLN A 191 14.85 -7.13 1.21
N LEU A 192 13.82 -7.52 0.45
CA LEU A 192 13.34 -8.91 0.44
C LEU A 192 14.39 -9.84 -0.19
N HIS A 193 15.17 -9.37 -1.14
CA HIS A 193 16.31 -10.13 -1.70
C HIS A 193 17.53 -10.10 -0.78
N LEU A 194 17.81 -9.00 -0.11
CA LEU A 194 18.84 -8.87 0.92
C LEU A 194 18.39 -9.50 2.24
N ALA A 195 17.12 -9.38 2.62
CA ALA A 195 16.55 -10.17 3.70
C ALA A 195 16.48 -11.65 3.32
N SER A 196 16.33 -12.04 2.05
CA SER A 196 16.52 -13.42 1.62
C SER A 196 17.97 -13.87 1.72
N ASP A 197 18.96 -13.05 1.48
CA ASP A 197 20.37 -13.41 1.59
C ASP A 197 20.91 -13.30 3.03
N ASP A 198 20.55 -12.26 3.79
CA ASP A 198 20.86 -12.11 5.21
C ASP A 198 19.92 -12.90 6.12
N PHE A 199 18.73 -13.19 5.68
CA PHE A 199 17.66 -13.91 6.32
C PHE A 199 17.79 -15.43 6.10
N ILE A 200 18.15 -15.82 4.91
CA ILE A 200 18.48 -17.19 4.55
C ILE A 200 19.81 -17.61 5.16
N SER A 201 20.78 -16.71 5.30
CA SER A 201 22.11 -17.03 5.78
C SER A 201 22.19 -17.55 7.23
N PRO A 202 21.46 -16.98 8.22
CA PRO A 202 21.38 -17.56 9.56
C PRO A 202 20.49 -18.82 9.67
N MET A 203 19.45 -18.93 8.83
CA MET A 203 18.50 -20.05 8.85
C MET A 203 18.93 -21.21 7.95
N LEU A 204 19.68 -20.98 6.88
CA LEU A 204 20.31 -22.04 6.06
C LEU A 204 21.49 -22.73 6.72
N ARG A 205 21.86 -22.33 7.93
CA ARG A 205 22.73 -23.12 8.80
C ARG A 205 22.01 -24.25 9.54
N LEU A 206 20.72 -24.49 9.22
CA LEU A 206 20.12 -25.79 9.50
C LEU A 206 20.84 -26.83 8.62
N PRO A 207 21.24 -27.98 9.19
CA PRO A 207 22.04 -28.95 8.49
C PRO A 207 21.36 -29.34 7.17
N SER A 208 22.11 -29.23 6.08
CA SER A 208 21.66 -29.49 4.69
C SER A 208 21.34 -30.95 4.40
N ASP A 209 21.45 -31.81 5.35
CA ASP A 209 21.48 -33.26 5.23
C ASP A 209 20.15 -33.96 5.46
N GLY A 210 19.03 -33.24 5.64
CA GLY A 210 17.74 -33.86 5.91
C GLY A 210 16.53 -33.34 5.14
N LEU A 211 16.64 -32.28 4.34
CA LEU A 211 15.48 -31.57 3.78
C LEU A 211 15.28 -31.75 2.28
N ASN A 212 15.73 -32.84 1.71
CA ASN A 212 15.52 -33.16 0.30
C ASN A 212 14.21 -33.95 0.11
N THR A 213 13.13 -33.50 0.74
CA THR A 213 11.85 -34.23 0.72
C THR A 213 10.83 -33.64 -0.24
N GLY A 214 11.22 -32.74 -1.18
CA GLY A 214 10.27 -32.14 -2.12
C GLY A 214 9.28 -31.16 -1.47
N MET A 215 9.30 -31.01 -0.18
CA MET A 215 8.57 -29.98 0.55
C MET A 215 9.45 -28.74 0.65
N GLY A 216 8.98 -27.64 0.09
CA GLY A 216 9.70 -26.37 0.11
C GLY A 216 10.04 -25.94 1.54
N MET A 217 11.22 -25.39 1.68
CA MET A 217 11.65 -24.84 2.96
C MET A 217 10.80 -23.62 3.28
N ILE A 218 10.15 -23.63 4.46
CA ILE A 218 9.34 -22.51 4.91
C ILE A 218 10.14 -21.71 5.93
N LEU A 219 10.41 -20.46 5.58
CA LEU A 219 11.19 -19.54 6.38
C LEU A 219 10.26 -18.61 7.16
N VAL A 220 10.57 -18.37 8.42
CA VAL A 220 9.83 -17.41 9.27
C VAL A 220 10.79 -16.32 9.71
N SER A 221 10.40 -15.06 9.52
CA SER A 221 11.02 -13.93 10.18
C SER A 221 10.28 -13.63 11.48
N GLU A 222 10.95 -13.88 12.59
CA GLU A 222 10.44 -13.49 13.89
C GLU A 222 10.41 -11.97 14.05
N GLU A 223 11.33 -11.26 13.41
CA GLU A 223 11.42 -9.80 13.44
C GLU A 223 10.25 -9.14 12.71
N PHE A 224 9.84 -9.70 11.57
CA PHE A 224 8.82 -9.08 10.70
C PHE A 224 7.47 -9.80 10.70
N GLY A 225 7.32 -10.94 11.37
CA GLY A 225 6.11 -11.74 11.32
C GLY A 225 5.80 -12.21 9.90
N VAL A 226 6.81 -12.61 9.15
CA VAL A 226 6.72 -13.01 7.74
C VAL A 226 7.02 -14.49 7.59
N VAL A 227 6.23 -15.18 6.78
CA VAL A 227 6.45 -16.58 6.37
C VAL A 227 6.72 -16.59 4.88
N LEU A 228 7.91 -17.06 4.49
CA LEU A 228 8.31 -17.20 3.09
C LEU A 228 8.32 -18.67 2.69
N GLU A 229 7.63 -18.99 1.61
CA GLU A 229 7.64 -20.29 0.93
C GLU A 229 8.33 -20.16 -0.44
N PRO A 230 9.65 -20.38 -0.50
CA PRO A 230 10.45 -20.07 -1.70
C PRO A 230 10.07 -20.88 -2.93
N LEU A 231 9.66 -22.16 -2.76
CA LEU A 231 9.31 -23.02 -3.89
C LEU A 231 8.04 -22.58 -4.61
N GLN A 232 7.10 -21.97 -3.90
CA GLN A 232 5.86 -21.47 -4.49
C GLN A 232 5.91 -19.96 -4.71
N GLY A 233 7.01 -19.29 -4.32
CA GLY A 233 7.14 -17.85 -4.40
C GLY A 233 6.13 -17.10 -3.54
N ARG A 234 5.64 -17.74 -2.45
CA ARG A 234 4.66 -17.12 -1.55
C ARG A 234 5.35 -16.43 -0.40
N LEU A 235 4.94 -15.21 -0.15
CA LEU A 235 5.26 -14.47 1.06
C LEU A 235 3.94 -14.20 1.80
N LEU A 236 3.85 -14.65 3.05
CA LEU A 236 2.67 -14.49 3.89
C LEU A 236 3.06 -13.64 5.09
N THR A 237 2.33 -12.58 5.35
CA THR A 237 2.47 -11.79 6.57
C THR A 237 1.36 -12.16 7.54
N VAL A 238 1.69 -12.20 8.80
CA VAL A 238 0.73 -12.52 9.86
C VAL A 238 0.86 -11.51 11.00
N PRO A 239 -0.23 -11.26 11.74
CA PRO A 239 -0.25 -10.20 12.73
C PRO A 239 0.63 -10.44 13.97
N SER A 240 1.19 -11.64 14.13
CA SER A 240 2.10 -11.94 15.23
C SER A 240 3.12 -13.03 14.87
N VAL A 241 4.27 -13.01 15.53
CA VAL A 241 5.30 -14.06 15.42
C VAL A 241 4.75 -15.42 15.81
N GLU A 242 3.92 -15.49 16.84
CA GLU A 242 3.29 -16.76 17.26
C GLU A 242 2.45 -17.37 16.14
N LEU A 243 1.67 -16.54 15.44
CA LEU A 243 0.88 -17.01 14.31
C LEU A 243 1.74 -17.40 13.12
N ALA A 244 2.89 -16.70 12.89
CA ALA A 244 3.86 -17.08 11.87
C ALA A 244 4.45 -18.46 12.14
N LEU A 245 4.82 -18.75 13.38
CA LEU A 245 5.35 -20.05 13.79
C LEU A 245 4.30 -21.16 13.68
N ARG A 246 3.07 -20.90 14.07
CA ARG A 246 1.94 -21.85 13.89
C ARG A 246 1.66 -22.12 12.41
N LEU A 247 1.66 -21.09 11.58
CA LEU A 247 1.47 -21.24 10.14
C LEU A 247 2.61 -22.04 9.52
N ARG A 248 3.85 -21.82 9.93
CA ARG A 248 5.00 -22.64 9.52
C ARG A 248 4.79 -24.11 9.87
N SER A 249 4.43 -24.41 11.12
CA SER A 249 4.17 -25.79 11.56
C SER A 249 3.06 -26.43 10.74
N TYR A 250 1.96 -25.72 10.50
CA TYR A 250 0.86 -26.21 9.67
C TYR A 250 1.30 -26.50 8.22
N LEU A 251 2.06 -25.61 7.60
CA LEU A 251 2.53 -25.75 6.22
C LEU A 251 3.60 -26.84 6.10
N MET A 252 4.36 -27.11 7.15
CA MET A 252 5.36 -28.18 7.20
C MET A 252 4.76 -29.56 7.59
N GLY A 253 3.50 -29.59 7.99
CA GLY A 253 2.82 -30.83 8.38
C GLY A 253 3.29 -31.42 9.73
N VAL A 254 3.79 -30.56 10.64
CA VAL A 254 4.27 -30.91 11.99
C VAL A 254 3.52 -30.15 13.05
#